data_5bfdc4868764a322c2a91a44afd1ce41
#
_entry.id   5bfdc4868764a322c2a91a44afd1ce41
#
_cell.length_a   1.000
_cell.length_b   1.000
_cell.length_c   1.000
_cell.angle_alpha   90.00
_cell.angle_beta   90.00
_cell.angle_gamma   90.00
#
_symmetry.space_group_name_H-M   'P 1'
#
loop_
_entity.id
_entity.type
_entity.pdbx_description
1 polymer ?
#
loop_
_entity_poly.entity_id
_entity_poly.type
_entity_poly.pdbx_seq_one_letter_code
_entity_poly.pdbx_strand_id
1 'polypeptide(L)'
;MTDRAAAARHGRRPAQTIARVLLGVALAGAGIAHLTVARDEFQAQVPEFVPLDPDVTVVASGAVEIALGTALVVAKRRRTAVGLAAAAFFVAIFPGNVAQWVHGRDGFGLDSDQARFGRLFLQPVLVAAALWSTGAGHAIAERLRARRDR
;
A
#
# COMPACT_ATOMS: atom_id res chain seq x y z
N MET A 1 37.40 4.51 -18.64
CA MET A 1 36.05 3.91 -18.85
C MET A 1 35.30 3.56 -17.55
N THR A 2 35.79 3.93 -16.38
CA THR A 2 35.23 3.54 -15.05
C THR A 2 34.27 4.57 -14.43
N ASP A 3 34.16 5.77 -14.98
CA ASP A 3 33.41 6.86 -14.32
C ASP A 3 31.90 6.91 -14.67
N ARG A 4 31.49 6.34 -15.82
CA ARG A 4 30.06 6.24 -16.20
C ARG A 4 29.26 5.22 -15.41
N ALA A 5 29.92 4.17 -14.90
CA ALA A 5 29.27 3.14 -14.08
C ALA A 5 29.02 3.60 -12.63
N ALA A 6 29.81 4.53 -12.11
CA ALA A 6 29.63 5.12 -10.79
C ALA A 6 28.51 6.18 -10.79
N ALA A 7 28.39 6.98 -11.84
CA ALA A 7 27.33 7.98 -12.00
C ALA A 7 25.92 7.36 -12.11
N ALA A 8 25.80 6.15 -12.64
CA ALA A 8 24.52 5.43 -12.76
C ALA A 8 23.94 4.93 -11.42
N ARG A 9 24.73 4.92 -10.35
CA ARG A 9 24.33 4.38 -9.03
C ARG A 9 23.72 5.41 -8.08
N HIS A 10 23.82 6.71 -8.36
CA HIS A 10 23.37 7.80 -7.46
C HIS A 10 22.22 8.65 -8.00
N GLY A 11 21.75 8.41 -9.20
CA GLY A 11 20.58 9.08 -9.75
C GLY A 11 19.30 8.51 -9.13
N ARG A 12 18.77 9.19 -8.13
CA ARG A 12 17.36 8.97 -7.71
C ARG A 12 16.54 9.09 -8.98
N ARG A 13 15.97 7.99 -9.44
CA ARG A 13 15.11 8.05 -10.64
C ARG A 13 13.91 8.94 -10.26
N PRO A 14 13.72 10.11 -10.90
CA PRO A 14 12.65 11.05 -10.55
C PRO A 14 11.29 10.36 -10.54
N ALA A 15 11.08 9.37 -11.43
CA ALA A 15 9.89 8.54 -11.49
C ALA A 15 9.58 7.81 -10.18
N GLN A 16 10.59 7.24 -9.48
CA GLN A 16 10.37 6.59 -8.19
C GLN A 16 9.95 7.58 -7.11
N THR A 17 10.53 8.78 -7.12
CA THR A 17 10.15 9.82 -6.15
C THR A 17 8.73 10.31 -6.39
N ILE A 18 8.36 10.56 -7.63
CA ILE A 18 7.01 10.98 -8.01
C ILE A 18 6.01 9.89 -7.63
N ALA A 19 6.25 8.63 -8.01
CA ALA A 19 5.37 7.52 -7.69
C ALA A 19 5.19 7.34 -6.17
N ARG A 20 6.27 7.48 -5.40
CA ARG A 20 6.23 7.41 -3.94
C ARG A 20 5.37 8.51 -3.33
N VAL A 21 5.52 9.74 -3.81
CA VAL A 21 4.74 10.89 -3.32
C VAL A 21 3.27 10.71 -3.70
N LEU A 22 2.97 10.33 -4.94
CA LEU A 22 1.60 10.08 -5.39
C LEU A 22 0.95 8.96 -4.59
N LEU A 23 1.65 7.84 -4.37
CA LEU A 23 1.16 6.75 -3.54
C LEU A 23 0.89 7.22 -2.11
N GLY A 24 1.80 8.02 -1.54
CA GLY A 24 1.65 8.56 -0.19
C GLY A 24 0.46 9.50 -0.06
N VAL A 25 0.25 10.40 -1.03
CA VAL A 25 -0.90 11.30 -1.06
C VAL A 25 -2.20 10.52 -1.22
N ALA A 26 -2.23 9.54 -2.14
CA ALA A 26 -3.41 8.69 -2.34
C ALA A 26 -3.76 7.90 -1.07
N LEU A 27 -2.76 7.30 -0.41
CA LEU A 27 -2.97 6.54 0.82
C LEU A 27 -3.45 7.41 1.98
N ALA A 28 -2.84 8.60 2.17
CA ALA A 28 -3.30 9.55 3.20
C ALA A 28 -4.72 10.05 2.91
N GLY A 29 -5.04 10.31 1.65
CA GLY A 29 -6.38 10.69 1.21
C GLY A 29 -7.42 9.60 1.48
N ALA A 30 -7.08 8.33 1.21
CA ALA A 30 -7.92 7.20 1.56
C ALA A 30 -8.16 7.13 3.08
N GLY A 31 -7.11 7.26 3.88
CA GLY A 31 -7.23 7.29 5.34
C GLY A 31 -8.11 8.43 5.86
N ILE A 32 -8.04 9.60 5.25
CA ILE A 32 -8.96 10.71 5.58
C ILE A 32 -10.41 10.32 5.23
N ALA A 33 -10.62 9.70 4.07
CA ALA A 33 -11.95 9.25 3.65
C ALA A 33 -12.54 8.20 4.61
N HIS A 34 -11.71 7.31 5.19
CA HIS A 34 -12.12 6.37 6.25
C HIS A 34 -12.68 7.08 7.49
N LEU A 35 -12.14 8.25 7.80
CA LEU A 35 -12.55 9.01 8.99
C LEU A 35 -13.72 9.96 8.72
N THR A 36 -14.11 10.13 7.44
CA THR A 36 -15.08 11.15 7.02
C THR A 36 -16.13 10.57 6.08
N VAL A 37 -16.06 10.94 4.81
CA VAL A 37 -17.13 10.78 3.80
C VAL A 37 -17.41 9.35 3.35
N ALA A 38 -16.47 8.42 3.52
CA ALA A 38 -16.62 7.04 3.05
C ALA A 38 -16.58 6.00 4.20
N ARG A 39 -16.78 6.45 5.45
CA ARG A 39 -16.66 5.60 6.64
C ARG A 39 -17.56 4.37 6.58
N ASP A 40 -18.82 4.55 6.23
CA ASP A 40 -19.80 3.45 6.15
C ASP A 40 -19.47 2.48 5.00
N GLU A 41 -18.98 3.01 3.87
CA GLU A 41 -18.59 2.19 2.73
C GLU A 41 -17.37 1.29 3.03
N PHE A 42 -16.42 1.77 3.85
CA PHE A 42 -15.28 0.98 4.28
C PHE A 42 -15.65 -0.15 5.24
N GLN A 43 -16.76 -0.03 5.99
CA GLN A 43 -17.26 -1.11 6.84
C GLN A 43 -17.64 -2.35 6.03
N ALA A 44 -18.09 -2.20 4.79
CA ALA A 44 -18.37 -3.31 3.89
C ALA A 44 -17.14 -4.20 3.60
N GLN A 45 -15.93 -3.69 3.82
CA GLN A 45 -14.67 -4.39 3.62
C GLN A 45 -14.14 -5.08 4.88
N VAL A 46 -14.75 -4.87 6.05
CA VAL A 46 -14.29 -5.50 7.29
C VAL A 46 -14.71 -6.98 7.29
N PRO A 47 -13.76 -7.94 7.31
CA PRO A 47 -14.08 -9.36 7.35
C PRO A 47 -14.72 -9.75 8.69
N GLU A 48 -15.63 -10.72 8.67
CA GLU A 48 -16.33 -11.20 9.87
C GLU A 48 -15.41 -11.84 10.94
N PHE A 49 -14.23 -12.33 10.51
CA PHE A 49 -13.26 -12.90 11.46
C PHE A 49 -12.46 -11.83 12.24
N VAL A 50 -12.61 -10.56 11.93
CA VAL A 50 -11.97 -9.49 12.71
C VAL A 50 -12.73 -9.32 14.02
N PRO A 51 -12.10 -9.53 15.19
CA PRO A 51 -12.79 -9.54 16.48
C PRO A 51 -13.06 -8.13 17.03
N LEU A 52 -13.06 -7.12 16.17
CA LEU A 52 -13.30 -5.72 16.52
C LEU A 52 -14.58 -5.24 15.82
N ASP A 53 -15.21 -4.25 16.43
CA ASP A 53 -16.28 -3.52 15.78
C ASP A 53 -15.85 -3.00 14.41
N PRO A 54 -16.66 -3.15 13.34
CA PRO A 54 -16.31 -2.68 12.01
C PRO A 54 -15.91 -1.21 11.96
N ASP A 55 -16.61 -0.37 12.70
CA ASP A 55 -16.32 1.06 12.74
C ASP A 55 -14.96 1.36 13.40
N VAL A 56 -14.63 0.69 14.50
CA VAL A 56 -13.33 0.79 15.15
C VAL A 56 -12.21 0.34 14.20
N THR A 57 -12.45 -0.74 13.47
CA THR A 57 -11.49 -1.28 12.48
C THR A 57 -11.23 -0.28 11.36
N VAL A 58 -12.28 0.36 10.84
CA VAL A 58 -12.20 1.38 9.79
C VAL A 58 -11.41 2.60 10.28
N VAL A 59 -11.71 3.11 11.48
CA VAL A 59 -11.01 4.25 12.07
C VAL A 59 -9.53 3.93 12.31
N ALA A 60 -9.22 2.77 12.86
CA ALA A 60 -7.83 2.35 13.09
C ALA A 60 -7.06 2.21 11.77
N SER A 61 -7.67 1.61 10.75
CA SER A 61 -7.09 1.50 9.41
C SER A 61 -6.81 2.87 8.80
N GLY A 62 -7.78 3.79 8.86
CA GLY A 62 -7.63 5.14 8.37
C GLY A 62 -6.49 5.91 9.05
N ALA A 63 -6.33 5.77 10.37
CA ALA A 63 -5.22 6.37 11.09
C ALA A 63 -3.85 5.81 10.63
N VAL A 64 -3.74 4.51 10.42
CA VAL A 64 -2.54 3.86 9.89
C VAL A 64 -2.25 4.34 8.46
N GLU A 65 -3.26 4.48 7.62
CA GLU A 65 -3.12 4.97 6.24
C GLU A 65 -2.61 6.40 6.18
N ILE A 66 -3.14 7.28 7.02
CA ILE A 66 -2.66 8.67 7.13
C ILE A 66 -1.19 8.68 7.57
N ALA A 67 -0.83 7.89 8.58
CA ALA A 67 0.53 7.80 9.07
C ALA A 67 1.51 7.26 8.01
N LEU A 68 1.16 6.15 7.34
CA LEU A 68 1.98 5.55 6.28
C LEU A 68 2.06 6.45 5.04
N GLY A 69 0.93 7.04 4.65
CA GLY A 69 0.87 7.95 3.51
C GLY A 69 1.75 9.18 3.73
N THR A 70 1.64 9.80 4.89
CA THR A 70 2.51 10.92 5.29
C THR A 70 3.98 10.49 5.33
N ALA A 71 4.28 9.34 5.93
CA ALA A 71 5.64 8.81 5.96
C ALA A 71 6.21 8.56 4.56
N LEU A 72 5.43 8.04 3.62
CA LEU A 72 5.83 7.88 2.21
C LEU A 72 6.20 9.23 1.58
N VAL A 73 5.48 10.30 1.88
CA VAL A 73 5.79 11.63 1.35
C VAL A 73 7.07 12.19 1.95
N VAL A 74 7.22 12.17 3.28
CA VAL A 74 8.28 12.92 3.99
C VAL A 74 9.56 12.13 4.24
N ALA A 75 9.49 10.79 4.37
CA ALA A 75 10.64 9.97 4.75
C ALA A 75 11.64 9.79 3.61
N LYS A 76 12.73 10.57 3.63
CA LYS A 76 13.81 10.48 2.64
C LYS A 76 14.83 9.40 2.99
N ARG A 77 15.25 9.33 4.27
CA ARG A 77 16.31 8.41 4.74
C ARG A 77 15.77 7.00 5.04
N ARG A 78 14.55 6.89 5.58
CA ARG A 78 13.91 5.62 5.96
C ARG A 78 12.92 5.09 4.91
N ARG A 79 12.99 5.59 3.67
CA ARG A 79 12.03 5.27 2.60
C ARG A 79 11.84 3.76 2.39
N THR A 80 12.91 2.96 2.45
CA THR A 80 12.86 1.50 2.29
C THR A 80 12.03 0.85 3.40
N ALA A 81 12.26 1.23 4.67
CA ALA A 81 11.48 0.71 5.78
C ALA A 81 10.01 1.12 5.69
N VAL A 82 9.72 2.38 5.32
CA VAL A 82 8.35 2.85 5.10
C VAL A 82 7.69 2.11 3.93
N GLY A 83 8.42 1.86 2.84
CA GLY A 83 7.91 1.08 1.72
C GLY A 83 7.57 -0.37 2.08
N LEU A 84 8.39 -1.00 2.93
CA LEU A 84 8.09 -2.33 3.46
C LEU A 84 6.85 -2.33 4.36
N ALA A 85 6.71 -1.32 5.23
CA ALA A 85 5.55 -1.18 6.09
C ALA A 85 4.27 -0.94 5.27
N ALA A 86 4.31 -0.08 4.25
CA ALA A 86 3.19 0.17 3.36
C ALA A 86 2.82 -1.09 2.55
N ALA A 87 3.80 -1.82 2.02
CA ALA A 87 3.55 -3.07 1.31
C ALA A 87 2.93 -4.13 2.23
N ALA A 88 3.43 -4.27 3.47
CA ALA A 88 2.87 -5.18 4.46
C ALA A 88 1.43 -4.78 4.84
N PHE A 89 1.16 -3.49 4.99
CA PHE A 89 -0.18 -2.98 5.23
C PHE A 89 -1.14 -3.32 4.08
N PHE A 90 -0.74 -3.10 2.82
CA PHE A 90 -1.56 -3.48 1.67
C PHE A 90 -1.86 -4.98 1.63
N VAL A 91 -0.89 -5.83 2.00
CA VAL A 91 -1.13 -7.27 2.13
C VAL A 91 -2.10 -7.57 3.26
N ALA A 92 -1.97 -6.89 4.41
CA ALA A 92 -2.80 -7.12 5.59
C ALA A 92 -4.27 -6.75 5.37
N ILE A 93 -4.57 -5.72 4.56
CA ILE A 93 -5.94 -5.31 4.24
C ILE A 93 -6.56 -6.08 3.06
N PHE A 94 -5.77 -6.87 2.33
CA PHE A 94 -6.25 -7.63 1.17
C PHE A 94 -7.41 -8.59 1.50
N PRO A 95 -7.44 -9.30 2.64
CA PRO A 95 -8.58 -10.12 3.04
C PRO A 95 -9.91 -9.35 3.09
N GLY A 96 -9.88 -8.05 3.40
CA GLY A 96 -11.06 -7.19 3.36
C GLY A 96 -11.64 -7.03 1.95
N ASN A 97 -10.77 -6.83 0.95
CA ASN A 97 -11.20 -6.76 -0.45
C ASN A 97 -11.76 -8.11 -0.94
N VAL A 98 -11.16 -9.23 -0.49
CA VAL A 98 -11.66 -10.57 -0.78
C VAL A 98 -13.02 -10.79 -0.12
N ALA A 99 -13.20 -10.41 1.15
CA ALA A 99 -14.46 -10.52 1.86
C ALA A 99 -15.57 -9.71 1.17
N GLN A 100 -15.29 -8.48 0.73
CA GLN A 100 -16.24 -7.66 -0.02
C GLN A 100 -16.70 -8.36 -1.31
N TRP A 101 -15.78 -8.98 -2.05
CA TRP A 101 -16.12 -9.72 -3.27
C TRP A 101 -16.91 -10.99 -2.97
N VAL A 102 -16.44 -11.84 -2.06
CA VAL A 102 -17.06 -13.14 -1.74
C VAL A 102 -18.48 -12.98 -1.19
N HIS A 103 -18.71 -11.96 -0.37
CA HIS A 103 -20.03 -11.70 0.22
C HIS A 103 -20.91 -10.76 -0.59
N GLY A 104 -20.44 -10.32 -1.78
CA GLY A 104 -21.22 -9.45 -2.66
C GLY A 104 -21.59 -8.09 -2.04
N ARG A 105 -20.75 -7.58 -1.10
CA ARG A 105 -21.07 -6.35 -0.38
C ARG A 105 -20.83 -5.12 -1.27
N ASP A 106 -21.86 -4.29 -1.41
CA ASP A 106 -21.76 -3.03 -2.15
C ASP A 106 -20.95 -1.99 -1.38
N GLY A 107 -20.28 -1.11 -2.11
CA GLY A 107 -19.48 -0.02 -1.56
C GLY A 107 -18.58 0.55 -2.66
N PHE A 108 -18.31 1.84 -2.61
CA PHE A 108 -17.47 2.56 -3.61
C PHE A 108 -17.98 2.46 -5.05
N GLY A 109 -19.30 2.29 -5.27
CA GLY A 109 -19.87 2.06 -6.59
C GLY A 109 -19.51 0.69 -7.20
N LEU A 110 -19.00 -0.24 -6.39
CA LEU A 110 -18.73 -1.62 -6.80
C LEU A 110 -19.97 -2.47 -6.59
N ASP A 111 -20.95 -2.31 -7.46
CA ASP A 111 -22.28 -2.92 -7.42
C ASP A 111 -22.40 -4.23 -8.20
N SER A 112 -21.33 -4.65 -8.88
CA SER A 112 -21.26 -5.89 -9.64
C SER A 112 -20.10 -6.80 -9.22
N ASP A 113 -20.24 -8.11 -9.42
CA ASP A 113 -19.19 -9.08 -9.11
C ASP A 113 -17.92 -8.84 -9.92
N GLN A 114 -18.08 -8.41 -11.19
CA GLN A 114 -16.97 -8.08 -12.05
C GLN A 114 -16.17 -6.88 -11.53
N ALA A 115 -16.86 -5.85 -11.04
CA ALA A 115 -16.21 -4.67 -10.48
C ALA A 115 -15.49 -5.00 -9.17
N ARG A 116 -16.13 -5.75 -8.26
CA ARG A 116 -15.53 -6.22 -7.01
C ARG A 116 -14.33 -7.13 -7.26
N PHE A 117 -14.44 -8.08 -8.20
CA PHE A 117 -13.33 -8.94 -8.58
C PHE A 117 -12.18 -8.15 -9.22
N GLY A 118 -12.48 -7.22 -10.12
CA GLY A 118 -11.50 -6.35 -10.76
C GLY A 118 -10.67 -5.55 -9.75
N ARG A 119 -11.29 -5.09 -8.66
CA ARG A 119 -10.62 -4.39 -7.57
C ARG A 119 -9.51 -5.21 -6.90
N LEU A 120 -9.62 -6.54 -6.86
CA LEU A 120 -8.59 -7.38 -6.25
C LEU A 120 -7.22 -7.22 -6.94
N PHE A 121 -7.20 -6.94 -8.24
CA PHE A 121 -5.97 -6.72 -9.00
C PHE A 121 -5.27 -5.40 -8.67
N LEU A 122 -5.97 -4.45 -8.06
CA LEU A 122 -5.36 -3.21 -7.61
C LEU A 122 -4.37 -3.46 -6.46
N GLN A 123 -4.65 -4.43 -5.61
CA GLN A 123 -3.84 -4.69 -4.42
C GLN A 123 -2.39 -5.09 -4.72
N PRO A 124 -2.10 -6.09 -5.60
CA PRO A 124 -0.73 -6.40 -5.99
C PRO A 124 -0.04 -5.23 -6.69
N VAL A 125 -0.78 -4.38 -7.41
CA VAL A 125 -0.22 -3.16 -8.01
C VAL A 125 0.23 -2.17 -6.94
N LEU A 126 -0.55 -1.97 -5.88
CA LEU A 126 -0.18 -1.10 -4.75
C LEU A 126 1.04 -1.64 -4.00
N VAL A 127 1.10 -2.95 -3.75
CA VAL A 127 2.27 -3.61 -3.15
C VAL A 127 3.51 -3.39 -4.02
N ALA A 128 3.42 -3.65 -5.32
CA ALA A 128 4.51 -3.45 -6.26
C ALA A 128 4.95 -1.98 -6.32
N ALA A 129 4.00 -1.05 -6.35
CA ALA A 129 4.28 0.39 -6.33
C ALA A 129 5.01 0.82 -5.05
N ALA A 130 4.59 0.34 -3.87
CA ALA A 130 5.25 0.62 -2.60
C ALA A 130 6.69 0.11 -2.59
N LEU A 131 6.92 -1.14 -3.01
CA LEU A 131 8.25 -1.74 -3.05
C LEU A 131 9.18 -1.08 -4.08
N TRP A 132 8.67 -0.79 -5.27
CA TRP A 132 9.46 -0.21 -6.35
C TRP A 132 9.80 1.27 -6.09
N SER A 133 8.81 2.06 -5.71
CA SER A 133 8.97 3.51 -5.54
C SER A 133 9.90 3.89 -4.38
N THR A 134 10.01 3.02 -3.39
CA THR A 134 10.88 3.21 -2.21
C THR A 134 12.23 2.52 -2.31
N GLY A 135 12.43 1.65 -3.31
CA GLY A 135 13.61 0.79 -3.45
C GLY A 135 13.61 -0.43 -2.52
N ALA A 136 12.50 -0.70 -1.83
CA ALA A 136 12.37 -1.81 -0.88
C ALA A 136 12.50 -3.17 -1.58
N GLY A 137 11.96 -3.31 -2.78
CA GLY A 137 12.08 -4.54 -3.56
C GLY A 137 13.54 -4.90 -3.89
N HIS A 138 14.36 -3.91 -4.21
CA HIS A 138 15.80 -4.13 -4.45
C HIS A 138 16.52 -4.58 -3.17
N ALA A 139 16.25 -3.93 -2.05
CA ALA A 139 16.83 -4.31 -0.76
C ALA A 139 16.45 -5.74 -0.32
N ILE A 140 15.21 -6.18 -0.60
CA ILE A 140 14.79 -7.58 -0.37
C ILE A 140 15.62 -8.52 -1.25
N ALA A 141 15.71 -8.24 -2.55
CA ALA A 141 16.43 -9.10 -3.49
C ALA A 141 17.91 -9.25 -3.13
N GLU A 142 18.58 -8.16 -2.72
CA GLU A 142 19.95 -8.20 -2.25
C GLU A 142 20.12 -9.06 -0.99
N ARG A 143 19.23 -8.94 0.00
CA ARG A 143 19.27 -9.77 1.21
C ARG A 143 19.06 -11.25 0.94
N LEU A 144 18.16 -11.59 0.01
CA LEU A 144 17.92 -12.98 -0.36
C LEU A 144 19.13 -13.59 -1.10
N ARG A 145 19.79 -12.84 -1.98
CA ARG A 145 21.04 -13.27 -2.63
C ARG A 145 22.15 -13.52 -1.61
N ALA A 146 22.38 -12.56 -0.71
CA ALA A 146 23.40 -12.70 0.33
C ALA A 146 23.17 -13.87 1.31
N ARG A 147 21.92 -14.35 1.47
CA ARG A 147 21.60 -15.57 2.24
C ARG A 147 21.85 -16.85 1.47
N ARG A 148 21.69 -16.82 0.16
CA ARG A 148 21.90 -17.98 -0.71
C ARG A 148 23.40 -18.29 -0.91
N ASP A 149 24.25 -17.27 -0.79
CA ASP A 149 25.69 -17.37 -0.97
C ASP A 149 26.44 -17.76 0.33
N ARG A 150 25.71 -18.06 1.42
CA ARG A 150 26.22 -18.57 2.71
C ARG A 150 25.95 -20.04 2.89
#